data_0e05a1fb5dfb5f60a5994705a942fad6
#
_entry.id   0e05a1fb5dfb5f60a5994705a942fad6
#
_cell.length_a   1.000
_cell.length_b   1.000
_cell.length_c   1.000
_cell.angle_alpha   90.00
_cell.angle_beta   90.00
_cell.angle_gamma   90.00
#
_symmetry.space_group_name_H-M   'P 1'
#
loop_
_entity.id
_entity.type
_entity.pdbx_description
1 polymer ?
#
loop_
_entity_poly.entity_id
_entity_poly.type
_entity_poly.pdbx_seq_one_letter_code
_entity_poly.pdbx_strand_id
1 'polypeptide(L)'
;LFGLVGSEMCIRDRLIPNMSVAKPTIMTAVPRFYQNLYNKISLNFSKLEGLKKKLITNTLKLGTKKLKKENLNFGEKISNFLCEILVRKKIKKQFGGELQAFVSGGGALDQKIGEFLNSIGLPTLQGYGLTEASPVVSCNVPGNIQIETVGPPFKTNEVKISNDGEILVKGENVMLGYWNKKDETNEVIKEGWLHTGDIGEFTKEGNLKITDRKKEIIVNLGGDNISPSKIENLLCLNEKIKQSLVYGDKKTYLVALIVTDNE
;
A
#
# COMPACT_ATOMS: atom_id res chain seq x y z
N LEU A 1 13.28 10.46 25.74
CA LEU A 1 12.28 11.12 24.85
C LEU A 1 12.89 12.25 23.99
N PHE A 2 13.99 12.88 24.42
CA PHE A 2 14.66 13.95 23.64
C PHE A 2 15.45 13.44 22.42
N GLY A 3 15.71 12.16 22.29
CA GLY A 3 16.41 11.58 21.14
C GLY A 3 15.55 11.33 19.92
N LEU A 4 14.21 11.32 20.06
CA LEU A 4 13.30 10.96 18.97
C LEU A 4 13.07 12.09 17.95
N VAL A 5 13.04 13.35 18.36
CA VAL A 5 12.75 14.49 17.47
C VAL A 5 13.93 14.81 16.55
N GLY A 6 15.16 14.67 17.01
CA GLY A 6 16.37 14.82 16.18
C GLY A 6 16.67 13.60 15.30
N SER A 7 16.16 12.42 15.66
CA SER A 7 16.37 11.18 14.92
C SER A 7 15.43 11.03 13.71
N GLU A 8 14.24 11.66 13.70
CA GLU A 8 13.31 11.52 12.57
C GLU A 8 13.84 12.11 11.26
N MET A 9 14.49 13.26 11.28
CA MET A 9 15.14 13.83 10.07
C MET A 9 16.33 12.98 9.63
N CYS A 10 17.15 12.51 10.56
CA CYS A 10 18.28 11.62 10.25
C CYS A 10 17.85 10.24 9.75
N ILE A 11 16.69 9.72 10.19
CA ILE A 11 16.14 8.43 9.73
C ILE A 11 15.69 8.53 8.27
N ARG A 12 15.04 9.61 7.85
CA ARG A 12 14.58 9.77 6.46
C ARG A 12 15.73 9.71 5.46
N ASP A 13 16.82 10.42 5.72
CA ASP A 13 17.94 10.53 4.78
C ASP A 13 18.87 9.31 4.83
N ARG A 14 18.90 8.59 5.97
CA ARG A 14 19.78 7.44 6.20
C ARG A 14 19.06 6.10 6.24
N LEU A 15 17.76 6.05 5.93
CA LEU A 15 16.97 4.83 6.10
C LEU A 15 17.56 3.65 5.30
N ILE A 16 17.86 3.83 4.00
CA ILE A 16 18.43 2.76 3.17
C ILE A 16 19.83 2.35 3.66
N PRO A 17 20.77 3.28 3.94
CA PRO A 17 22.03 2.93 4.59
C PRO A 17 21.85 2.18 5.91
N ASN A 18 20.92 2.62 6.76
CA ASN A 18 20.65 1.97 8.05
C ASN A 18 20.08 0.55 7.86
N MET A 19 19.24 0.33 6.84
CA MET A 19 18.74 -1.00 6.50
C MET A 19 19.86 -1.95 6.06
N SER A 20 20.87 -1.45 5.36
CA SER A 20 22.02 -2.28 4.96
C SER A 20 22.82 -2.80 6.15
N VAL A 21 22.82 -2.06 7.26
CA VAL A 21 23.50 -2.42 8.53
C VAL A 21 22.59 -3.30 9.39
N ALA A 22 21.34 -2.88 9.59
CA ALA A 22 20.36 -3.55 10.45
C ALA A 22 19.84 -4.87 9.86
N LYS A 23 19.87 -5.02 8.52
CA LYS A 23 19.40 -6.18 7.76
C LYS A 23 17.99 -6.64 8.17
N PRO A 24 16.99 -5.75 8.11
CA PRO A 24 15.64 -6.10 8.54
C PRO A 24 15.06 -7.21 7.69
N THR A 25 14.30 -8.11 8.31
CA THR A 25 13.53 -9.14 7.61
C THR A 25 12.16 -8.63 7.18
N ILE A 26 11.53 -7.81 8.01
CA ILE A 26 10.24 -7.16 7.72
C ILE A 26 10.37 -5.68 8.08
N MET A 27 9.77 -4.82 7.27
CA MET A 27 9.66 -3.40 7.54
C MET A 27 8.27 -2.88 7.19
N THR A 28 7.65 -2.19 8.14
CA THR A 28 6.37 -1.50 7.93
C THR A 28 6.61 -0.04 7.59
N ALA A 29 5.84 0.51 6.65
CA ALA A 29 5.89 1.93 6.31
C ALA A 29 4.57 2.40 5.69
N VAL A 30 4.41 3.71 5.61
CA VAL A 30 3.26 4.36 4.96
C VAL A 30 3.44 4.43 3.45
N PRO A 31 2.36 4.54 2.64
CA PRO A 31 2.42 4.56 1.18
C PRO A 31 3.39 5.60 0.60
N ARG A 32 3.49 6.78 1.23
CA ARG A 32 4.42 7.84 0.79
C ARG A 32 5.89 7.41 0.78
N PHE A 33 6.30 6.53 1.70
CA PHE A 33 7.65 5.97 1.68
C PHE A 33 7.88 5.17 0.40
N TYR A 34 6.94 4.32 0.01
CA TYR A 34 7.04 3.48 -1.19
C TYR A 34 6.98 4.30 -2.47
N GLN A 35 6.20 5.39 -2.50
CA GLN A 35 6.18 6.34 -3.60
C GLN A 35 7.55 7.01 -3.80
N ASN A 36 8.16 7.51 -2.73
CA ASN A 36 9.50 8.09 -2.78
C ASN A 36 10.55 7.07 -3.23
N LEU A 37 10.45 5.85 -2.75
CA LEU A 37 11.33 4.75 -3.15
C LEU A 37 11.16 4.42 -4.64
N TYR A 38 9.94 4.32 -5.12
CA TYR A 38 9.60 4.13 -6.53
C TYR A 38 10.21 5.24 -7.38
N ASN A 39 9.97 6.50 -7.06
CA ASN A 39 10.49 7.65 -7.81
C ASN A 39 12.02 7.62 -7.90
N LYS A 40 12.70 7.40 -6.76
CA LYS A 40 14.17 7.32 -6.71
C LYS A 40 14.73 6.17 -7.55
N ILE A 41 14.13 4.99 -7.49
CA ILE A 41 14.59 3.83 -8.27
C ILE A 41 14.26 4.03 -9.75
N SER A 42 13.07 4.52 -10.09
CA SER A 42 12.64 4.78 -11.47
C SER A 42 13.54 5.82 -12.14
N LEU A 43 13.89 6.90 -11.42
CA LEU A 43 14.84 7.91 -11.92
C LEU A 43 16.23 7.31 -12.20
N ASN A 44 16.71 6.40 -11.34
CA ASN A 44 17.97 5.71 -11.59
C ASN A 44 17.89 4.77 -12.80
N PHE A 45 16.74 4.11 -13.00
CA PHE A 45 16.50 3.23 -14.13
C PHE A 45 16.37 4.00 -15.45
N SER A 46 15.78 5.20 -15.44
CA SER A 46 15.64 6.04 -16.64
C SER A 46 16.98 6.48 -17.22
N LYS A 47 18.02 6.59 -16.38
CA LYS A 47 19.38 6.96 -16.78
C LYS A 47 20.18 5.80 -17.37
N LEU A 48 19.64 4.58 -17.36
CA LEU A 48 20.32 3.41 -17.91
C LEU A 48 20.13 3.32 -19.42
N GLU A 49 21.18 2.85 -20.11
CA GLU A 49 21.20 2.67 -21.56
C GLU A 49 21.61 1.24 -21.96
N GLY A 50 21.45 0.92 -23.23
CA GLY A 50 21.93 -0.31 -23.82
C GLY A 50 21.39 -1.58 -23.16
N LEU A 51 22.29 -2.53 -22.89
CA LEU A 51 21.96 -3.84 -22.31
C LEU A 51 21.39 -3.74 -20.89
N LYS A 52 21.84 -2.78 -20.09
CA LYS A 52 21.33 -2.57 -18.73
C LYS A 52 19.86 -2.19 -18.73
N LYS A 53 19.47 -1.26 -19.64
CA LYS A 53 18.07 -0.86 -19.82
C LYS A 53 17.20 -2.04 -20.24
N LYS A 54 17.66 -2.83 -21.24
CA LYS A 54 16.95 -4.04 -21.69
C LYS A 54 16.74 -5.04 -20.55
N LEU A 55 17.77 -5.26 -19.71
CA LEU A 55 17.69 -6.17 -18.58
C LEU A 55 16.67 -5.71 -17.53
N ILE A 56 16.64 -4.41 -17.18
CA ILE A 56 15.66 -3.85 -16.24
C ILE A 56 14.24 -3.96 -16.81
N THR A 57 14.03 -3.56 -18.07
CA THR A 57 12.72 -3.66 -18.74
C THR A 57 12.19 -5.09 -18.72
N ASN A 58 13.08 -6.05 -19.01
CA ASN A 58 12.72 -7.47 -18.97
C ASN A 58 12.42 -7.97 -17.54
N THR A 59 13.19 -7.48 -16.56
CA THR A 59 12.95 -7.79 -15.14
C THR A 59 11.55 -7.33 -14.69
N LEU A 60 11.17 -6.10 -15.07
CA LEU A 60 9.83 -5.55 -14.78
C LEU A 60 8.74 -6.39 -15.45
N LYS A 61 8.87 -6.64 -16.76
CA LYS A 61 7.90 -7.44 -17.53
C LYS A 61 7.69 -8.83 -16.93
N LEU A 62 8.78 -9.55 -16.65
CA LEU A 62 8.69 -10.90 -16.09
C LEU A 62 8.21 -10.91 -14.64
N GLY A 63 8.55 -9.86 -13.87
CA GLY A 63 8.05 -9.68 -12.52
C GLY A 63 6.53 -9.47 -12.48
N THR A 64 6.01 -8.60 -13.34
CA THR A 64 4.56 -8.36 -13.48
C THR A 64 3.82 -9.63 -13.91
N LYS A 65 4.33 -10.37 -14.89
CA LYS A 65 3.76 -11.68 -15.29
C LYS A 65 3.67 -12.64 -14.10
N LYS A 66 4.75 -12.73 -13.30
CA LYS A 66 4.78 -13.60 -12.12
C LYS A 66 3.75 -13.17 -11.06
N LEU A 67 3.57 -11.87 -10.83
CA LEU A 67 2.55 -11.34 -9.91
C LEU A 67 1.14 -11.71 -10.38
N LYS A 68 0.88 -11.61 -11.68
CA LYS A 68 -0.40 -12.00 -12.30
C LYS A 68 -0.59 -13.51 -12.44
N LYS A 69 0.36 -14.30 -11.93
CA LYS A 69 0.36 -15.77 -12.03
C LYS A 69 0.28 -16.29 -13.47
N GLU A 70 0.77 -15.51 -14.44
CA GLU A 70 0.85 -15.92 -15.84
C GLU A 70 1.95 -16.97 -16.03
N ASN A 71 1.70 -17.95 -16.89
CA ASN A 71 2.67 -18.99 -17.20
C ASN A 71 3.83 -18.41 -18.02
N LEU A 72 5.06 -18.63 -17.54
CA LEU A 72 6.27 -18.28 -18.26
C LEU A 72 6.67 -19.44 -19.18
N ASN A 73 6.99 -19.16 -20.45
CA ASN A 73 7.58 -20.14 -21.34
C ASN A 73 9.04 -20.47 -20.93
N PHE A 74 9.64 -21.48 -21.56
CA PHE A 74 10.98 -21.96 -21.17
C PHE A 74 12.06 -20.86 -21.26
N GLY A 75 12.06 -20.08 -22.34
CA GLY A 75 13.00 -18.96 -22.51
C GLY A 75 12.78 -17.85 -21.46
N GLU A 76 11.52 -17.54 -21.13
CA GLU A 76 11.17 -16.59 -20.07
C GLU A 76 11.61 -17.07 -18.68
N LYS A 77 11.54 -18.38 -18.41
CA LYS A 77 12.04 -18.97 -17.14
C LYS A 77 13.55 -18.79 -16.99
N ILE A 78 14.33 -19.06 -18.03
CA ILE A 78 15.79 -18.83 -18.05
C ILE A 78 16.08 -17.33 -17.86
N SER A 79 15.41 -16.47 -18.62
CA SER A 79 15.59 -15.02 -18.52
C SER A 79 15.21 -14.49 -17.13
N ASN A 80 14.13 -14.99 -16.54
CA ASN A 80 13.73 -14.62 -15.19
C ASN A 80 14.76 -15.05 -14.13
N PHE A 81 15.40 -16.21 -14.30
CA PHE A 81 16.50 -16.65 -13.44
C PHE A 81 17.71 -15.70 -13.53
N LEU A 82 18.07 -15.26 -14.74
CA LEU A 82 19.12 -14.25 -14.92
C LEU A 82 18.74 -12.91 -14.28
N CYS A 83 17.49 -12.46 -14.44
CA CYS A 83 16.96 -11.25 -13.79
C CYS A 83 17.02 -11.36 -12.27
N GLU A 84 16.78 -12.56 -11.70
CA GLU A 84 16.87 -12.79 -10.26
C GLU A 84 18.29 -12.54 -9.75
N ILE A 85 19.30 -13.11 -10.42
CA ILE A 85 20.69 -12.98 -9.99
C ILE A 85 21.27 -11.59 -10.28
N LEU A 86 21.05 -11.07 -11.48
CA LEU A 86 21.72 -9.86 -11.95
C LEU A 86 21.06 -8.57 -11.47
N VAL A 87 19.74 -8.61 -11.16
CA VAL A 87 18.95 -7.42 -10.79
C VAL A 87 18.39 -7.57 -9.38
N ARG A 88 17.44 -8.49 -9.17
CA ARG A 88 16.66 -8.54 -7.93
C ARG A 88 17.52 -8.79 -6.69
N LYS A 89 18.45 -9.74 -6.73
CA LYS A 89 19.39 -9.97 -5.62
C LYS A 89 20.27 -8.76 -5.34
N LYS A 90 20.73 -8.03 -6.37
CA LYS A 90 21.53 -6.82 -6.19
C LYS A 90 20.74 -5.69 -5.55
N ILE A 91 19.48 -5.50 -5.98
CA ILE A 91 18.59 -4.52 -5.36
C ILE A 91 18.33 -4.90 -3.91
N LYS A 92 17.93 -6.15 -3.64
CA LYS A 92 17.67 -6.64 -2.29
C LYS A 92 18.87 -6.45 -1.35
N LYS A 93 20.10 -6.62 -1.86
CA LYS A 93 21.32 -6.41 -1.09
C LYS A 93 21.48 -4.96 -0.59
N GLN A 94 20.98 -3.97 -1.32
CA GLN A 94 21.00 -2.55 -0.88
C GLN A 94 20.11 -2.32 0.36
N PHE A 95 19.13 -3.20 0.59
CA PHE A 95 18.23 -3.20 1.74
C PHE A 95 18.66 -4.22 2.82
N GLY A 96 19.95 -4.60 2.86
CA GLY A 96 20.49 -5.51 3.86
C GLY A 96 20.49 -6.99 3.45
N GLY A 97 19.86 -7.36 2.35
CA GLY A 97 19.85 -8.72 1.78
C GLY A 97 18.84 -9.69 2.41
N GLU A 98 18.42 -9.45 3.66
CA GLU A 98 17.54 -10.36 4.43
C GLU A 98 16.05 -9.99 4.32
N LEU A 99 15.72 -8.91 3.64
CA LEU A 99 14.34 -8.41 3.55
C LEU A 99 13.42 -9.46 2.91
N GLN A 100 12.42 -9.91 3.67
CA GLN A 100 11.38 -10.83 3.23
C GLN A 100 10.14 -10.09 2.75
N ALA A 101 9.78 -8.99 3.44
CA ALA A 101 8.65 -8.17 3.03
C ALA A 101 8.76 -6.72 3.54
N PHE A 102 8.30 -5.80 2.69
CA PHE A 102 7.75 -4.53 3.08
C PHE A 102 6.25 -4.69 3.34
N VAL A 103 5.72 -3.99 4.33
CA VAL A 103 4.28 -3.94 4.59
C VAL A 103 3.82 -2.50 4.54
N SER A 104 3.01 -2.15 3.56
CA SER A 104 2.36 -0.85 3.43
C SER A 104 1.07 -0.84 4.23
N GLY A 105 0.93 0.11 5.14
CA GLY A 105 -0.27 0.30 5.94
C GLY A 105 -0.58 1.78 6.18
N GLY A 106 -1.76 2.06 6.74
CA GLY A 106 -2.21 3.43 7.04
C GLY A 106 -2.72 4.22 5.83
N GLY A 107 -2.90 3.57 4.68
CA GLY A 107 -3.46 4.14 3.45
C GLY A 107 -3.29 3.21 2.26
N ALA A 108 -3.99 3.49 1.16
CA ALA A 108 -3.90 2.69 -0.06
C ALA A 108 -2.53 2.91 -0.74
N LEU A 109 -1.88 1.82 -1.11
CA LEU A 109 -0.69 1.86 -1.95
C LEU A 109 -1.13 1.85 -3.42
N ASP A 110 -0.57 2.77 -4.22
CA ASP A 110 -0.81 2.77 -5.65
C ASP A 110 -0.40 1.44 -6.29
N GLN A 111 -1.26 0.90 -7.16
CA GLN A 111 -1.06 -0.40 -7.78
C GLN A 111 0.23 -0.46 -8.61
N LYS A 112 0.55 0.59 -9.37
CA LYS A 112 1.77 0.63 -10.21
C LYS A 112 3.02 0.57 -9.35
N ILE A 113 3.01 1.26 -8.21
CA ILE A 113 4.12 1.25 -7.24
C ILE A 113 4.29 -0.14 -6.64
N GLY A 114 3.19 -0.76 -6.20
CA GLY A 114 3.21 -2.11 -5.67
C GLY A 114 3.71 -3.13 -6.70
N GLU A 115 3.20 -3.09 -7.94
CA GLU A 115 3.64 -3.96 -9.04
C GLU A 115 5.13 -3.77 -9.36
N PHE A 116 5.58 -2.51 -9.43
CA PHE A 116 6.97 -2.18 -9.71
C PHE A 116 7.92 -2.75 -8.65
N LEU A 117 7.66 -2.45 -7.37
CA LEU A 117 8.54 -2.89 -6.27
C LEU A 117 8.62 -4.40 -6.18
N ASN A 118 7.50 -5.10 -6.29
CA ASN A 118 7.46 -6.55 -6.32
C ASN A 118 8.22 -7.11 -7.54
N SER A 119 8.07 -6.49 -8.71
CA SER A 119 8.73 -6.94 -9.95
C SER A 119 10.24 -6.87 -9.88
N ILE A 120 10.80 -5.88 -9.17
CA ILE A 120 12.24 -5.71 -8.98
C ILE A 120 12.82 -6.48 -7.79
N GLY A 121 12.02 -7.31 -7.11
CA GLY A 121 12.48 -8.17 -6.02
C GLY A 121 12.43 -7.53 -4.64
N LEU A 122 11.63 -6.49 -4.45
CA LEU A 122 11.27 -5.90 -3.17
C LEU A 122 9.82 -6.29 -2.82
N PRO A 123 9.58 -7.43 -2.14
CA PRO A 123 8.25 -7.89 -1.84
C PRO A 123 7.51 -6.84 -1.01
N THR A 124 6.47 -6.25 -1.59
CA THR A 124 5.68 -5.20 -0.96
C THR A 124 4.25 -5.68 -0.82
N LEU A 125 3.81 -5.82 0.41
CA LEU A 125 2.50 -6.28 0.83
C LEU A 125 1.65 -5.06 1.20
N GLN A 126 0.34 -5.15 1.02
CA GLN A 126 -0.59 -4.23 1.65
C GLN A 126 -1.22 -4.89 2.88
N GLY A 127 -1.28 -4.15 3.97
CA GLY A 127 -2.02 -4.50 5.16
C GLY A 127 -3.09 -3.45 5.47
N TYR A 128 -4.19 -3.90 6.06
CA TYR A 128 -5.28 -3.08 6.53
C TYR A 128 -5.42 -3.18 8.03
N GLY A 129 -5.69 -2.04 8.61
CA GLY A 129 -6.00 -1.95 10.02
C GLY A 129 -6.23 -0.51 10.45
N LEU A 130 -6.69 -0.38 11.68
CA LEU A 130 -7.02 0.88 12.33
C LEU A 130 -6.67 0.77 13.82
N THR A 131 -6.51 1.89 14.47
CA THR A 131 -6.14 1.96 15.90
C THR A 131 -7.12 1.18 16.76
N GLU A 132 -8.40 1.24 16.41
CA GLU A 132 -9.51 0.56 17.06
C GLU A 132 -9.46 -0.99 16.93
N ALA A 133 -8.56 -1.51 16.07
CA ALA A 133 -8.35 -2.95 15.87
C ALA A 133 -6.91 -3.40 16.17
N SER A 134 -6.11 -2.66 16.92
CA SER A 134 -4.82 -2.95 17.58
C SER A 134 -3.68 -3.55 16.70
N PRO A 135 -3.27 -3.01 15.62
CA PRO A 135 -4.00 -2.25 14.61
C PRO A 135 -4.48 -3.12 13.43
N VAL A 136 -3.94 -4.37 13.24
CA VAL A 136 -4.00 -5.09 11.96
C VAL A 136 -5.21 -6.03 11.88
N VAL A 137 -6.00 -5.86 10.83
CA VAL A 137 -7.16 -6.71 10.51
C VAL A 137 -6.82 -7.74 9.43
N SER A 138 -6.13 -7.33 8.37
CA SER A 138 -5.75 -8.19 7.24
C SER A 138 -4.40 -7.78 6.66
N CYS A 139 -3.76 -8.71 5.97
CA CYS A 139 -2.52 -8.43 5.24
C CYS A 139 -2.36 -9.41 4.08
N ASN A 140 -1.80 -8.94 2.97
CA ASN A 140 -1.34 -9.81 1.89
C ASN A 140 -0.31 -10.83 2.40
N VAL A 141 -0.31 -12.01 1.82
CA VAL A 141 0.57 -13.11 2.21
C VAL A 141 1.76 -13.20 1.25
N PRO A 142 3.01 -13.32 1.75
CA PRO A 142 4.17 -13.56 0.90
C PRO A 142 3.94 -14.75 -0.03
N GLY A 143 4.27 -14.59 -1.31
CA GLY A 143 4.05 -15.63 -2.34
C GLY A 143 2.64 -15.65 -2.94
N ASN A 144 1.66 -14.99 -2.33
CA ASN A 144 0.29 -14.84 -2.86
C ASN A 144 -0.19 -13.38 -2.76
N ILE A 145 0.57 -12.48 -3.35
CA ILE A 145 0.32 -11.04 -3.30
C ILE A 145 -0.71 -10.66 -4.35
N GLN A 146 -1.82 -10.05 -3.93
CA GLN A 146 -2.79 -9.38 -4.80
C GLN A 146 -2.78 -7.89 -4.45
N ILE A 147 -2.10 -7.09 -5.28
CA ILE A 147 -1.76 -5.71 -4.97
C ILE A 147 -2.99 -4.80 -4.80
N GLU A 148 -4.08 -5.11 -5.49
CA GLU A 148 -5.36 -4.41 -5.39
C GLU A 148 -6.14 -4.74 -4.11
N THR A 149 -5.65 -5.67 -3.28
CA THR A 149 -6.27 -6.10 -2.04
C THR A 149 -5.37 -5.88 -0.84
N VAL A 150 -5.95 -5.92 0.32
CA VAL A 150 -5.22 -5.92 1.60
C VAL A 150 -5.07 -7.33 2.18
N GLY A 151 -5.26 -8.36 1.34
CA GLY A 151 -5.11 -9.76 1.70
C GLY A 151 -6.25 -10.34 2.52
N PRO A 152 -6.12 -11.60 2.95
CA PRO A 152 -7.11 -12.24 3.80
C PRO A 152 -7.06 -11.69 5.22
N PRO A 153 -8.18 -11.65 5.96
CA PRO A 153 -8.20 -11.38 7.38
C PRO A 153 -7.31 -12.35 8.16
N PHE A 154 -6.73 -11.88 9.26
CA PHE A 154 -6.04 -12.78 10.18
C PHE A 154 -7.01 -13.76 10.82
N LYS A 155 -6.55 -14.97 11.10
CA LYS A 155 -7.39 -16.06 11.64
C LYS A 155 -8.06 -15.74 12.98
N THR A 156 -7.54 -14.78 13.72
CA THR A 156 -8.07 -14.28 14.98
C THR A 156 -9.20 -13.28 14.81
N ASN A 157 -9.45 -12.82 13.57
CA ASN A 157 -10.43 -11.80 13.27
C ASN A 157 -11.57 -12.39 12.43
N GLU A 158 -12.80 -12.13 12.87
CA GLU A 158 -13.97 -12.28 12.01
C GLU A 158 -14.20 -10.95 11.28
N VAL A 159 -14.33 -11.03 9.97
CA VAL A 159 -14.61 -9.85 9.12
C VAL A 159 -15.80 -10.15 8.23
N LYS A 160 -16.75 -9.23 8.19
CA LYS A 160 -17.91 -9.29 7.29
C LYS A 160 -18.18 -7.93 6.64
N ILE A 161 -18.91 -7.95 5.55
CA ILE A 161 -19.39 -6.75 4.86
C ILE A 161 -20.87 -6.58 5.18
N SER A 162 -21.24 -5.40 5.64
CA SER A 162 -22.64 -5.05 5.90
C SER A 162 -23.41 -4.81 4.61
N ASN A 163 -24.74 -4.64 4.70
CA ASN A 163 -25.59 -4.41 3.54
C ASN A 163 -25.28 -3.10 2.81
N ASP A 164 -24.71 -2.12 3.47
CA ASP A 164 -24.26 -0.84 2.91
C ASP A 164 -22.79 -0.85 2.50
N GLY A 165 -22.14 -2.02 2.50
CA GLY A 165 -20.77 -2.22 2.07
C GLY A 165 -19.70 -1.91 3.13
N GLU A 166 -20.09 -1.56 4.36
CA GLU A 166 -19.13 -1.27 5.43
C GLU A 166 -18.42 -2.53 5.92
N ILE A 167 -17.12 -2.44 6.13
CA ILE A 167 -16.31 -3.49 6.72
C ILE A 167 -16.55 -3.53 8.22
N LEU A 168 -17.00 -4.66 8.72
CA LEU A 168 -17.23 -4.92 10.15
C LEU A 168 -16.20 -5.92 10.64
N VAL A 169 -15.62 -5.63 11.82
CA VAL A 169 -14.56 -6.46 12.42
C VAL A 169 -14.96 -6.89 13.80
N LYS A 170 -14.73 -8.17 14.12
CA LYS A 170 -14.88 -8.74 15.46
C LYS A 170 -13.66 -9.61 15.77
N GLY A 171 -13.13 -9.50 16.97
CA GLY A 171 -11.96 -10.27 17.39
C GLY A 171 -11.36 -9.70 18.67
N GLU A 172 -10.38 -10.44 19.21
CA GLU A 172 -9.65 -10.02 20.42
C GLU A 172 -8.79 -8.76 20.21
N ASN A 173 -8.52 -8.40 18.96
CA ASN A 173 -7.80 -7.20 18.57
C ASN A 173 -8.67 -5.93 18.59
N VAL A 174 -10.01 -6.06 18.69
CA VAL A 174 -10.90 -4.89 18.76
C VAL A 174 -10.77 -4.23 20.12
N MET A 175 -10.64 -2.90 20.13
CA MET A 175 -10.54 -2.08 21.33
C MET A 175 -11.73 -2.28 22.28
N LEU A 176 -11.52 -2.05 23.57
CA LEU A 176 -12.60 -2.01 24.55
C LEU A 176 -13.50 -0.78 24.40
N GLY A 177 -12.98 0.29 23.84
CA GLY A 177 -13.68 1.54 23.61
C GLY A 177 -12.79 2.76 23.68
N TYR A 178 -13.36 3.92 23.40
CA TYR A 178 -12.69 5.21 23.54
C TYR A 178 -12.66 5.65 25.01
N TRP A 179 -11.52 6.17 25.45
CA TRP A 179 -11.32 6.63 26.83
C TRP A 179 -12.32 7.74 27.19
N ASN A 180 -13.12 7.51 28.26
CA ASN A 180 -14.16 8.43 28.75
C ASN A 180 -15.20 8.88 27.71
N LYS A 181 -15.41 8.08 26.62
CA LYS A 181 -16.30 8.40 25.51
C LYS A 181 -17.21 7.21 25.22
N LYS A 182 -18.17 6.96 26.13
CA LYS A 182 -19.05 5.81 26.04
C LYS A 182 -20.02 5.90 24.86
N ASP A 183 -20.50 7.11 24.55
CA ASP A 183 -21.49 7.29 23.48
C ASP A 183 -20.80 7.06 22.12
N GLU A 184 -19.62 7.65 21.88
CA GLU A 184 -18.84 7.43 20.66
C GLU A 184 -18.39 5.96 20.53
N THR A 185 -18.14 5.27 21.67
CA THR A 185 -17.85 3.83 21.66
C THR A 185 -19.06 3.03 21.19
N ASN A 186 -20.25 3.33 21.71
CA ASN A 186 -21.50 2.65 21.34
C ASN A 186 -21.90 2.93 19.88
N GLU A 187 -21.47 4.07 19.29
CA GLU A 187 -21.68 4.37 17.89
C GLU A 187 -20.90 3.45 16.97
N VAL A 188 -19.67 3.08 17.37
CA VAL A 188 -18.76 2.29 16.54
C VAL A 188 -18.71 0.81 16.89
N ILE A 189 -19.02 0.42 18.13
CA ILE A 189 -19.10 -0.99 18.55
C ILE A 189 -20.56 -1.35 18.80
N LYS A 190 -21.12 -2.18 17.91
CA LYS A 190 -22.53 -2.64 17.99
C LYS A 190 -22.56 -4.15 17.96
N GLU A 191 -23.22 -4.76 18.94
CA GLU A 191 -23.37 -6.23 19.06
C GLU A 191 -22.02 -6.98 18.97
N GLY A 192 -20.95 -6.36 19.49
CA GLY A 192 -19.59 -6.91 19.46
C GLY A 192 -18.86 -6.76 18.13
N TRP A 193 -19.42 -6.03 17.17
CA TRP A 193 -18.79 -5.70 15.90
C TRP A 193 -18.33 -4.26 15.87
N LEU A 194 -17.07 -4.05 15.51
CA LEU A 194 -16.51 -2.74 15.20
C LEU A 194 -16.95 -2.31 13.81
N HIS A 195 -17.64 -1.20 13.71
CA HIS A 195 -17.98 -0.50 12.48
C HIS A 195 -16.80 0.37 12.09
N THR A 196 -16.05 -0.04 11.06
CA THR A 196 -14.77 0.60 10.75
C THR A 196 -14.89 1.94 10.02
N GLY A 197 -16.05 2.19 9.42
CA GLY A 197 -16.27 3.33 8.54
C GLY A 197 -15.59 3.19 7.16
N ASP A 198 -14.93 2.07 6.89
CA ASP A 198 -14.33 1.75 5.61
C ASP A 198 -15.28 0.86 4.79
N ILE A 199 -15.37 1.09 3.49
CA ILE A 199 -16.19 0.33 2.56
C ILE A 199 -15.28 -0.66 1.81
N GLY A 200 -15.78 -1.89 1.62
CA GLY A 200 -15.00 -2.91 0.94
C GLY A 200 -15.81 -4.11 0.49
N GLU A 201 -15.10 -5.03 -0.11
CA GLU A 201 -15.63 -6.28 -0.65
C GLU A 201 -14.64 -7.43 -0.47
N PHE A 202 -15.11 -8.66 -0.48
CA PHE A 202 -14.24 -9.83 -0.59
C PHE A 202 -14.08 -10.25 -2.05
N THR A 203 -12.84 -10.56 -2.45
CA THR A 203 -12.60 -11.23 -3.74
C THR A 203 -13.05 -12.70 -3.66
N LYS A 204 -13.12 -13.36 -4.83
CA LYS A 204 -13.45 -14.79 -4.90
C LYS A 204 -12.48 -15.67 -4.11
N GLU A 205 -11.25 -15.22 -3.95
CA GLU A 205 -10.17 -15.91 -3.21
C GLU A 205 -10.20 -15.60 -1.71
N GLY A 206 -11.17 -14.81 -1.22
CA GLY A 206 -11.30 -14.46 0.19
C GLY A 206 -10.38 -13.34 0.65
N ASN A 207 -9.78 -12.58 -0.26
CA ASN A 207 -9.00 -11.39 0.10
C ASN A 207 -9.92 -10.19 0.27
N LEU A 208 -9.64 -9.38 1.29
CA LEU A 208 -10.34 -8.13 1.53
C LEU A 208 -9.82 -7.05 0.59
N LYS A 209 -10.72 -6.30 -0.05
CA LYS A 209 -10.42 -5.16 -0.89
C LYS A 209 -11.17 -3.95 -0.36
N ILE A 210 -10.44 -2.91 0.01
CA ILE A 210 -11.00 -1.64 0.44
C ILE A 210 -11.30 -0.82 -0.81
N THR A 211 -12.51 -0.33 -0.91
CA THR A 211 -12.93 0.47 -2.07
C THR A 211 -13.01 1.94 -1.74
N ASP A 212 -13.39 2.28 -0.50
CA ASP A 212 -13.61 3.66 -0.10
C ASP A 212 -13.64 3.86 1.42
N ARG A 213 -13.87 5.11 1.84
CA ARG A 213 -14.14 5.47 3.22
C ARG A 213 -15.50 6.15 3.33
N LYS A 214 -16.39 5.62 4.15
CA LYS A 214 -17.80 6.02 4.23
C LYS A 214 -18.00 7.53 4.44
N LYS A 215 -17.16 8.15 5.27
CA LYS A 215 -17.22 9.60 5.56
C LYS A 215 -16.54 10.49 4.51
N GLU A 216 -15.74 9.90 3.62
CA GLU A 216 -14.95 10.62 2.61
C GLU A 216 -15.56 10.54 1.22
N ILE A 217 -16.57 9.67 1.03
CA ILE A 217 -17.27 9.57 -0.26
C ILE A 217 -17.92 10.89 -0.60
N ILE A 218 -17.58 11.43 -1.74
CA ILE A 218 -18.23 12.58 -2.36
C ILE A 218 -19.46 12.06 -3.09
N VAL A 219 -20.64 12.56 -2.75
CA VAL A 219 -21.87 12.31 -3.49
C VAL A 219 -22.16 13.55 -4.34
N ASN A 220 -21.95 13.46 -5.66
CA ASN A 220 -22.23 14.57 -6.56
C ASN A 220 -23.75 14.81 -6.72
N LEU A 221 -24.14 15.89 -7.40
CA LEU A 221 -25.56 16.18 -7.66
C LEU A 221 -26.24 15.13 -8.54
N GLY A 222 -25.48 14.34 -9.30
CA GLY A 222 -25.99 13.22 -10.10
C GLY A 222 -26.26 11.95 -9.28
N GLY A 223 -25.87 11.93 -8.01
CA GLY A 223 -25.98 10.76 -7.12
C GLY A 223 -24.83 9.77 -7.25
N ASP A 224 -23.75 10.11 -7.98
CA ASP A 224 -22.58 9.22 -8.09
C ASP A 224 -21.74 9.30 -6.82
N ASN A 225 -21.32 8.14 -6.34
CA ASN A 225 -20.36 7.98 -5.25
C ASN A 225 -18.94 8.07 -5.81
N ILE A 226 -18.21 9.09 -5.44
CA ILE A 226 -16.87 9.37 -5.93
C ILE A 226 -15.88 9.29 -4.77
N SER A 227 -14.84 8.48 -4.96
CA SER A 227 -13.72 8.40 -4.02
C SER A 227 -12.72 9.53 -4.28
N PRO A 228 -12.61 10.54 -3.40
CA PRO A 228 -11.63 11.61 -3.57
C PRO A 228 -10.21 11.06 -3.51
N SER A 229 -9.94 10.14 -2.60
CA SER A 229 -8.60 9.54 -2.41
C SER A 229 -8.07 8.84 -3.66
N LYS A 230 -8.92 8.22 -4.49
CA LYS A 230 -8.49 7.62 -5.77
C LYS A 230 -8.00 8.67 -6.75
N ILE A 231 -8.71 9.80 -6.83
CA ILE A 231 -8.35 10.90 -7.73
C ILE A 231 -7.09 11.60 -7.21
N GLU A 232 -7.01 11.85 -5.91
CA GLU A 232 -5.85 12.46 -5.25
C GLU A 232 -4.58 11.64 -5.47
N ASN A 233 -4.67 10.32 -5.28
CA ASN A 233 -3.55 9.42 -5.54
C ASN A 233 -3.12 9.44 -7.01
N LEU A 234 -4.06 9.48 -7.96
CA LEU A 234 -3.76 9.60 -9.39
C LEU A 234 -3.05 10.89 -9.72
N LEU A 235 -3.50 12.02 -9.16
CA LEU A 235 -2.86 13.32 -9.35
C LEU A 235 -1.43 13.32 -8.79
N CYS A 236 -1.23 12.75 -7.61
CA CYS A 236 0.08 12.65 -6.96
C CYS A 236 1.06 11.66 -7.61
N LEU A 237 0.65 10.90 -8.63
CA LEU A 237 1.59 10.16 -9.49
C LEU A 237 2.44 11.09 -10.39
N ASN A 238 2.00 12.32 -10.60
CA ASN A 238 2.79 13.32 -11.30
C ASN A 238 3.86 13.87 -10.34
N GLU A 239 5.14 13.80 -10.76
CA GLU A 239 6.29 14.21 -9.95
C GLU A 239 6.22 15.70 -9.50
N LYS A 240 5.49 16.54 -10.26
CA LYS A 240 5.31 17.96 -9.94
C LYS A 240 4.23 18.22 -8.90
N ILE A 241 3.45 17.21 -8.51
CA ILE A 241 2.36 17.33 -7.54
C ILE A 241 2.77 16.65 -6.24
N LYS A 242 2.98 17.45 -5.19
CA LYS A 242 3.31 16.95 -3.85
C LYS A 242 2.09 16.46 -3.09
N GLN A 243 1.00 17.19 -3.19
CA GLN A 243 -0.26 16.89 -2.51
C GLN A 243 -1.43 17.35 -3.35
N SER A 244 -2.54 16.68 -3.23
CA SER A 244 -3.82 17.10 -3.80
C SER A 244 -4.94 16.83 -2.81
N LEU A 245 -5.96 17.69 -2.83
CA LEU A 245 -7.20 17.52 -2.09
C LEU A 245 -8.35 17.72 -3.08
N VAL A 246 -9.22 16.72 -3.20
CA VAL A 246 -10.37 16.74 -4.10
C VAL A 246 -11.63 17.07 -3.31
N TYR A 247 -12.43 18.00 -3.83
CA TYR A 247 -13.70 18.42 -3.26
C TYR A 247 -14.78 18.50 -4.32
N GLY A 248 -16.04 18.24 -3.97
CA GLY A 248 -17.18 18.32 -4.90
C GLY A 248 -18.47 17.73 -4.35
N ASP A 249 -18.55 17.53 -3.02
CA ASP A 249 -19.78 17.01 -2.41
C ASP A 249 -20.97 17.93 -2.72
N LYS A 250 -22.07 17.34 -3.20
CA LYS A 250 -23.28 18.03 -3.65
C LYS A 250 -23.02 19.08 -4.74
N LYS A 251 -21.99 18.89 -5.57
CA LYS A 251 -21.67 19.73 -6.73
C LYS A 251 -21.83 18.94 -8.03
N THR A 252 -21.97 19.67 -9.14
CA THR A 252 -22.01 19.08 -10.50
C THR A 252 -20.61 18.79 -11.04
N TYR A 253 -19.56 19.26 -10.37
CA TYR A 253 -18.16 19.13 -10.77
C TYR A 253 -17.27 18.88 -9.56
N LEU A 254 -16.11 18.32 -9.82
CA LEU A 254 -15.03 18.19 -8.84
C LEU A 254 -13.99 19.29 -9.05
N VAL A 255 -13.41 19.75 -7.97
CA VAL A 255 -12.24 20.63 -7.96
C VAL A 255 -11.12 19.97 -7.18
N ALA A 256 -9.87 20.27 -7.55
CA ALA A 256 -8.71 19.83 -6.80
C ALA A 256 -7.84 21.01 -6.38
N LEU A 257 -7.51 21.08 -5.10
CA LEU A 257 -6.43 21.91 -4.60
C LEU A 257 -5.12 21.14 -4.75
N ILE A 258 -4.17 21.74 -5.47
CA ILE A 258 -2.89 21.07 -5.80
C ILE A 258 -1.74 21.86 -5.17
N VAL A 259 -0.89 21.14 -4.45
CA VAL A 259 0.41 21.64 -3.97
C VAL A 259 1.49 21.12 -4.91
N THR A 260 2.14 22.03 -5.59
CA THR A 260 3.25 21.71 -6.50
C THR A 260 4.59 21.69 -5.77
N ASP A 261 5.58 20.99 -6.34
CA ASP A 261 6.97 21.15 -5.98
C ASP A 261 7.49 22.41 -6.67
N ASN A 262 7.67 23.48 -5.89
CA ASN A 262 8.36 24.67 -6.37
C ASN A 262 9.87 24.41 -6.18
N GLU A 263 10.52 23.81 -7.16
CA GLU A 263 11.95 23.95 -7.45
C GLU A 263 12.14 24.82 -8.68
#